data_9238ac574208be565916a18306cec9a1
#
_entry.id   9238ac574208be565916a18306cec9a1
#
_cell.length_a   1.000
_cell.length_b   1.000
_cell.length_c   1.000
_cell.angle_alpha   90.00
_cell.angle_beta   90.00
_cell.angle_gamma   90.00
#
_symmetry.space_group_name_H-M   'P 1'
#
loop_
_entity.id
_entity.type
_entity.pdbx_description
1 polymer ?
#
loop_
_entity_poly.entity_id
_entity_poly.type
_entity_poly.pdbx_seq_one_letter_code
_entity_poly.pdbx_strand_id
1 'polypeptide(L)'
;MIVVDSSVWIANLRGGQSEAVVKLRAIEDPTTILVGDIVLLEVLQGARSDAHAARIERAMREFTIESMLDEGIAVRAAAHYRFLRERGATVRKTIDLVILTFCLERRHVLLHDDRDFDAMAAHLPLRVM
;
A
#
# COMPACT_ATOMS: atom_id res chain seq x y z
N MET A 1 10.75 -2.58 -6.42
CA MET A 1 9.70 -3.61 -6.25
C MET A 1 8.31 -2.98 -6.39
N ILE A 2 7.29 -3.79 -6.38
CA ILE A 2 5.90 -3.35 -6.46
C ILE A 2 5.30 -3.47 -5.05
N VAL A 3 4.92 -2.34 -4.47
CA VAL A 3 4.15 -2.30 -3.22
C VAL A 3 2.67 -2.37 -3.60
N VAL A 4 1.96 -3.30 -3.02
CA VAL A 4 0.51 -3.47 -3.26
C VAL A 4 -0.24 -2.99 -2.04
N ASP A 5 -1.12 -2.01 -2.24
CA ASP A 5 -1.91 -1.44 -1.15
C ASP A 5 -2.97 -2.43 -0.63
N SER A 6 -3.38 -2.23 0.61
CA SER A 6 -4.41 -3.07 1.25
C SER A 6 -5.72 -3.10 0.46
N SER A 7 -6.09 -2.01 -0.21
CA SER A 7 -7.30 -1.95 -1.05
C SER A 7 -7.31 -3.05 -2.13
N VAL A 8 -6.16 -3.31 -2.74
CA VAL A 8 -6.02 -4.34 -3.77
C VAL A 8 -6.01 -5.75 -3.18
N TRP A 9 -5.24 -5.95 -2.08
CA TRP A 9 -5.20 -7.23 -1.40
C TRP A 9 -6.58 -7.65 -0.89
N ILE A 10 -7.31 -6.73 -0.24
CA ILE A 10 -8.65 -6.99 0.30
C ILE A 10 -9.62 -7.34 -0.84
N ALA A 11 -9.61 -6.57 -1.93
CA ALA A 11 -10.43 -6.87 -3.10
C ALA A 11 -10.10 -8.24 -3.71
N ASN A 12 -8.81 -8.58 -3.81
CA ASN A 12 -8.37 -9.88 -4.32
C ASN A 12 -8.84 -11.04 -3.43
N LEU A 13 -8.73 -10.90 -2.12
CA LEU A 13 -9.17 -11.92 -1.15
C LEU A 13 -10.70 -12.13 -1.17
N ARG A 14 -11.45 -11.10 -1.56
CA ARG A 14 -12.92 -11.17 -1.72
C ARG A 14 -13.36 -11.65 -3.09
N GLY A 15 -12.45 -12.07 -3.94
CA GLY A 15 -12.75 -12.51 -5.30
C GLY A 15 -13.10 -11.36 -6.26
N GLY A 16 -12.68 -10.14 -5.96
CA GLY A 16 -12.91 -8.96 -6.80
C GLY A 16 -12.29 -9.07 -8.19
N GLN A 17 -12.80 -8.27 -9.13
CA GLN A 17 -12.40 -8.26 -10.53
C GLN A 17 -12.02 -6.86 -11.02
N SER A 18 -11.64 -5.96 -10.10
CA SER A 18 -11.20 -4.60 -10.46
C SER A 18 -9.96 -4.64 -11.35
N GLU A 19 -9.72 -3.54 -12.05
CA GLU A 19 -8.51 -3.39 -12.88
C GLU A 19 -7.23 -3.62 -12.06
N ALA A 20 -7.19 -3.11 -10.83
CA ALA A 20 -6.04 -3.29 -9.95
C ALA A 20 -5.83 -4.76 -9.56
N VAL A 21 -6.90 -5.50 -9.28
CA VAL A 21 -6.84 -6.95 -9.01
C VAL A 21 -6.35 -7.72 -10.23
N VAL A 22 -6.82 -7.36 -11.42
CA VAL A 22 -6.34 -7.96 -12.68
C VAL A 22 -4.84 -7.72 -12.84
N LYS A 23 -4.37 -6.49 -12.58
CA LYS A 23 -2.94 -6.17 -12.62
C LYS A 23 -2.14 -6.99 -11.62
N LEU A 24 -2.64 -7.14 -10.38
CA LEU A 24 -1.98 -7.96 -9.36
C LEU A 24 -1.80 -9.40 -9.82
N ARG A 25 -2.87 -10.00 -10.36
CA ARG A 25 -2.86 -11.39 -10.82
C ARG A 25 -2.00 -11.60 -12.07
N ALA A 26 -1.72 -10.55 -12.82
CA ALA A 26 -0.88 -10.58 -14.01
C ALA A 26 0.62 -10.48 -13.71
N ILE A 27 1.01 -10.23 -12.45
CA ILE A 27 2.42 -10.18 -12.06
C ILE A 27 2.98 -11.60 -12.09
N GLU A 28 3.88 -11.86 -13.04
CA GLU A 28 4.43 -13.20 -13.26
C GLU A 28 5.46 -13.61 -12.20
N ASP A 29 6.25 -12.66 -11.73
CA ASP A 29 7.30 -12.91 -10.75
C ASP A 29 6.88 -12.38 -9.37
N PRO A 30 6.40 -13.25 -8.46
CA PRO A 30 5.96 -12.83 -7.13
C PRO A 30 7.09 -12.28 -6.26
N THR A 31 8.35 -12.52 -6.60
CA THR A 31 9.49 -11.96 -5.85
C THR A 31 9.61 -10.45 -6.02
N THR A 32 8.93 -9.87 -7.01
CA THR A 32 8.90 -8.42 -7.22
C THR A 32 7.87 -7.72 -6.33
N ILE A 33 6.99 -8.47 -5.67
CA ILE A 33 5.95 -7.94 -4.79
C ILE A 33 6.50 -7.76 -3.37
N LEU A 34 6.25 -6.58 -2.81
CA LEU A 34 6.60 -6.23 -1.45
C LEU A 34 5.33 -5.94 -0.64
N VAL A 35 5.21 -6.61 0.49
CA VAL A 35 4.14 -6.35 1.45
C VAL A 35 4.69 -5.50 2.59
N GLY A 36 4.18 -4.30 2.75
CA GLY A 36 4.51 -3.47 3.91
C GLY A 36 3.84 -4.01 5.18
N ASP A 37 4.50 -3.91 6.32
CA ASP A 37 3.94 -4.32 7.60
C ASP A 37 2.62 -3.60 7.92
N ILE A 38 2.50 -2.33 7.55
CA ILE A 38 1.28 -1.55 7.70
C ILE A 38 0.15 -2.10 6.82
N VAL A 39 0.48 -2.51 5.60
CA VAL A 39 -0.48 -3.16 4.70
C VAL A 39 -0.92 -4.52 5.27
N LEU A 40 0.02 -5.30 5.79
CA LEU A 40 -0.27 -6.56 6.46
C LEU A 40 -1.24 -6.35 7.63
N LEU A 41 -1.00 -5.32 8.45
CA LEU A 41 -1.89 -4.95 9.54
C LEU A 41 -3.32 -4.67 9.05
N GLU A 42 -3.46 -3.84 8.01
CA GLU A 42 -4.78 -3.49 7.47
C GLU A 42 -5.53 -4.71 6.92
N VAL A 43 -4.82 -5.60 6.23
CA VAL A 43 -5.41 -6.81 5.67
C VAL A 43 -5.87 -7.76 6.76
N LEU A 44 -5.01 -7.99 7.77
CA LEU A 44 -5.30 -8.93 8.86
C LEU A 44 -6.40 -8.44 9.80
N GLN A 45 -6.49 -7.13 10.07
CA GLN A 45 -7.54 -6.61 10.94
C GLN A 45 -8.95 -6.78 10.34
N GLY A 46 -9.04 -6.97 9.03
CA GLY A 46 -10.31 -7.25 8.34
C GLY A 46 -10.72 -8.72 8.34
N ALA A 47 -9.93 -9.62 8.94
CA ALA A 47 -10.25 -11.05 8.97
C ALA A 47 -11.50 -11.33 9.82
N ARG A 48 -12.27 -12.36 9.41
CA ARG A 48 -13.53 -12.72 10.06
C ARG A 48 -13.35 -13.50 11.36
N SER A 49 -12.18 -14.13 11.55
CA SER A 49 -11.85 -14.96 12.70
C SER A 49 -10.35 -15.12 12.81
N ASP A 50 -9.85 -15.65 13.93
CA ASP A 50 -8.44 -15.96 14.09
C ASP A 50 -7.96 -17.02 13.09
N ALA A 51 -8.80 -18.02 12.81
CA ALA A 51 -8.47 -19.04 11.80
C ALA A 51 -8.37 -18.44 10.39
N HIS A 52 -9.27 -17.53 10.04
CA HIS A 52 -9.21 -16.80 8.77
C HIS A 52 -7.96 -15.92 8.68
N ALA A 53 -7.65 -15.19 9.77
CA ALA A 53 -6.43 -14.37 9.85
C ALA A 53 -5.17 -15.22 9.66
N ALA A 54 -5.09 -16.40 10.27
CA ALA A 54 -3.95 -17.30 10.13
C ALA A 54 -3.75 -17.77 8.68
N ARG A 55 -4.85 -18.03 7.94
CA ARG A 55 -4.77 -18.40 6.53
C ARG A 55 -4.26 -17.24 5.67
N ILE A 56 -4.78 -16.04 5.91
CA ILE A 56 -4.33 -14.82 5.20
C ILE A 56 -2.86 -14.57 5.49
N GLU A 57 -2.46 -14.62 6.75
CA GLU A 57 -1.06 -14.40 7.14
C GLU A 57 -0.11 -15.35 6.42
N ARG A 58 -0.44 -16.64 6.35
CA ARG A 58 0.39 -17.61 5.63
C ARG A 58 0.54 -17.26 4.16
N ALA A 59 -0.55 -16.86 3.50
CA ALA A 59 -0.51 -16.46 2.10
C ALA A 59 0.34 -15.20 1.90
N MET A 60 0.19 -14.20 2.77
CA MET A 60 0.95 -12.95 2.67
C MET A 60 2.45 -13.16 2.94
N ARG A 61 2.82 -14.12 3.79
CA ARG A 61 4.22 -14.42 4.09
C ARG A 61 4.96 -15.12 2.96
N GLU A 62 4.30 -15.50 1.89
CA GLU A 62 4.96 -15.97 0.67
C GLU A 62 5.66 -14.84 -0.08
N PHE A 63 5.32 -13.59 0.23
CA PHE A 63 5.94 -12.40 -0.35
C PHE A 63 6.99 -11.82 0.58
N THR A 64 7.81 -10.91 0.06
CA THR A 64 8.76 -10.13 0.88
C THR A 64 7.98 -9.17 1.77
N ILE A 65 8.20 -9.24 3.09
CA ILE A 65 7.58 -8.32 4.06
C ILE A 65 8.64 -7.37 4.59
N GLU A 66 8.35 -6.07 4.58
CA GLU A 66 9.24 -5.04 5.10
C GLU A 66 8.51 -4.06 6.01
N SER A 67 9.23 -3.55 7.01
CA SER A 67 8.75 -2.44 7.85
C SER A 67 8.76 -1.15 7.03
N MET A 68 7.67 -0.40 7.09
CA MET A 68 7.50 0.83 6.32
C MET A 68 7.81 2.09 7.11
N LEU A 69 7.51 2.09 8.40
CA LEU A 69 7.64 3.26 9.25
C LEU A 69 8.91 3.19 10.10
N ASP A 70 9.76 4.18 9.93
CA ASP A 70 10.88 4.47 10.79
C ASP A 70 10.94 5.98 11.05
N GLU A 71 11.92 6.45 11.81
CA GLU A 71 12.07 7.86 12.14
C GLU A 71 12.21 8.75 10.88
N GLY A 72 13.02 8.33 9.92
CA GLY A 72 13.21 9.05 8.67
C GLY A 72 11.94 9.16 7.86
N ILE A 73 11.23 8.05 7.70
CA ILE A 73 9.93 8.02 6.99
C ILE A 73 8.91 8.90 7.72
N ALA A 74 8.86 8.86 9.06
CA ALA A 74 7.93 9.67 9.84
C ALA A 74 8.13 11.18 9.58
N VAL A 75 9.37 11.66 9.60
CA VAL A 75 9.70 13.07 9.34
C VAL A 75 9.31 13.47 7.91
N ARG A 76 9.63 12.64 6.93
CA ARG A 76 9.33 12.92 5.52
C ARG A 76 7.85 12.83 5.21
N ALA A 77 7.13 11.89 5.82
CA ALA A 77 5.68 11.78 5.67
C ALA A 77 4.98 13.03 6.19
N ALA A 78 5.41 13.55 7.33
CA ALA A 78 4.89 14.80 7.87
C ALA A 78 5.16 15.98 6.92
N ALA A 79 6.33 16.04 6.30
CA ALA A 79 6.66 17.06 5.30
C ALA A 79 5.77 16.93 4.05
N HIS A 80 5.52 15.72 3.57
CA HIS A 80 4.59 15.48 2.46
C HIS A 80 3.16 15.90 2.79
N TYR A 81 2.72 15.65 4.03
CA TYR A 81 1.40 16.11 4.49
C TYR A 81 1.27 17.64 4.38
N ARG A 82 2.25 18.37 4.89
CA ARG A 82 2.24 19.85 4.83
C ARG A 82 2.27 20.35 3.39
N PHE A 83 3.09 19.74 2.55
CA PHE A 83 3.19 20.06 1.12
C PHE A 83 1.84 19.87 0.40
N LEU A 84 1.18 18.75 0.64
CA LEU A 84 -0.14 18.44 0.06
C LEU A 84 -1.21 19.40 0.57
N ARG A 85 -1.21 19.69 1.86
CA ARG A 85 -2.15 20.63 2.48
C ARG A 85 -2.06 22.02 1.86
N GLU A 86 -0.86 22.52 1.61
CA GLU A 86 -0.63 23.82 0.96
C GLU A 86 -1.19 23.86 -0.45
N ARG A 87 -1.34 22.72 -1.10
CA ARG A 87 -1.89 22.59 -2.45
C ARG A 87 -3.37 22.21 -2.47
N GLY A 88 -4.02 22.23 -1.32
CA GLY A 88 -5.43 21.91 -1.21
C GLY A 88 -5.77 20.42 -1.32
N ALA A 89 -4.75 19.54 -1.30
CA ALA A 89 -4.98 18.11 -1.29
C ALA A 89 -5.19 17.62 0.15
N THR A 90 -6.33 16.98 0.39
CA THR A 90 -6.67 16.44 1.70
C THR A 90 -6.20 15.00 1.81
N VAL A 91 -5.40 14.71 2.84
CA VAL A 91 -5.01 13.35 3.19
C VAL A 91 -5.86 12.89 4.38
N ARG A 92 -6.67 11.86 4.19
CA ARG A 92 -7.62 11.37 5.20
C ARG A 92 -6.99 10.42 6.20
N LYS A 93 -6.00 9.63 5.74
CA LYS A 93 -5.38 8.57 6.54
C LYS A 93 -3.88 8.77 6.61
N THR A 94 -3.34 8.81 7.81
CA THR A 94 -1.90 8.88 8.07
C THR A 94 -1.17 7.67 7.47
N ILE A 95 -1.80 6.50 7.49
CA ILE A 95 -1.24 5.28 6.89
C ILE A 95 -0.93 5.47 5.40
N ASP A 96 -1.78 6.14 4.65
CA ASP A 96 -1.56 6.39 3.23
C ASP A 96 -0.33 7.27 2.98
N LEU A 97 -0.07 8.23 3.89
CA LEU A 97 1.16 9.03 3.85
C LEU A 97 2.41 8.18 4.07
N VAL A 98 2.34 7.22 4.97
CA VAL A 98 3.46 6.32 5.25
C VAL A 98 3.75 5.46 4.02
N ILE A 99 2.72 4.87 3.42
CA ILE A 99 2.86 4.04 2.22
C ILE A 99 3.43 4.86 1.05
N LEU A 100 2.87 6.04 0.81
CA LEU A 100 3.34 6.98 -0.20
C LEU A 100 4.82 7.30 0.00
N THR A 101 5.19 7.72 1.21
CA THR A 101 6.55 8.13 1.55
C THR A 101 7.53 6.98 1.40
N PHE A 102 7.17 5.80 1.87
CA PHE A 102 7.97 4.60 1.70
C PHE A 102 8.25 4.31 0.21
N CYS A 103 7.22 4.38 -0.63
CA CYS A 103 7.37 4.15 -2.06
C CYS A 103 8.29 5.21 -2.71
N LEU A 104 8.15 6.48 -2.33
CA LEU A 104 9.00 7.55 -2.85
C LEU A 104 10.47 7.37 -2.44
N GLU A 105 10.72 7.13 -1.15
CA GLU A 105 12.07 7.02 -0.62
C GLU A 105 12.82 5.78 -1.10
N ARG A 106 12.11 4.68 -1.25
CA ARG A 106 12.69 3.40 -1.68
C ARG A 106 12.53 3.13 -3.17
N ARG A 107 11.95 4.09 -3.92
CA ARG A 107 11.75 4.04 -5.39
C ARG A 107 10.94 2.82 -5.83
N HIS A 108 9.91 2.49 -5.07
CA HIS A 108 8.97 1.44 -5.43
C HIS A 108 7.82 1.97 -6.27
N VAL A 109 7.19 1.08 -7.02
CA VAL A 109 5.95 1.35 -7.73
C VAL A 109 4.79 0.95 -6.82
N LEU A 110 3.72 1.74 -6.77
CA LEU A 110 2.53 1.42 -6.00
C LEU A 110 1.42 0.91 -6.91
N LEU A 111 0.83 -0.22 -6.53
CA LEU A 111 -0.42 -0.71 -7.08
C LEU A 111 -1.52 -0.48 -6.05
N HIS A 112 -2.52 0.32 -6.39
CA HIS A 112 -3.61 0.69 -5.49
C HIS A 112 -4.95 0.76 -6.22
N ASP A 113 -6.02 0.82 -5.44
CA ASP A 113 -7.39 1.01 -5.91
C ASP A 113 -8.10 2.01 -4.98
N ASP A 114 -7.44 3.15 -4.71
CA ASP A 114 -7.92 4.19 -3.81
C ASP A 114 -7.62 5.57 -4.43
N ARG A 115 -8.69 6.36 -4.63
CA ARG A 115 -8.59 7.70 -5.20
C ARG A 115 -7.74 8.66 -4.38
N ASP A 116 -7.54 8.40 -3.08
CA ASP A 116 -6.69 9.23 -2.24
C ASP A 116 -5.24 9.19 -2.73
N PHE A 117 -4.76 8.05 -3.24
CA PHE A 117 -3.43 7.96 -3.85
C PHE A 117 -3.34 8.71 -5.18
N ASP A 118 -4.41 8.71 -6.00
CA ASP A 118 -4.45 9.50 -7.22
C ASP A 118 -4.30 10.99 -6.93
N ALA A 119 -4.99 11.49 -5.89
CA ALA A 119 -4.89 12.88 -5.46
C ALA A 119 -3.46 13.24 -5.01
N MET A 120 -2.79 12.36 -4.28
CA MET A 120 -1.40 12.56 -3.85
C MET A 120 -0.42 12.48 -5.01
N ALA A 121 -0.61 11.53 -5.92
CA ALA A 121 0.24 11.34 -7.10
C ALA A 121 0.15 12.52 -8.09
N ALA A 122 -0.92 13.31 -8.05
CA ALA A 122 -1.04 14.53 -8.83
C ALA A 122 -0.04 15.62 -8.43
N HIS A 123 0.49 15.56 -7.20
CA HIS A 123 1.39 16.57 -6.65
C HIS A 123 2.79 16.04 -6.30
N LEU A 124 2.97 14.75 -6.19
CA LEU A 124 4.21 14.09 -5.79
C LEU A 124 4.60 13.04 -6.84
N PRO A 125 5.91 12.79 -7.06
CA PRO A 125 6.37 11.89 -8.11
C PRO A 125 6.20 10.41 -7.75
N LEU A 126 5.03 10.01 -7.25
CA LEU A 126 4.69 8.63 -6.98
C LEU A 126 4.50 7.89 -8.31
N ARG A 127 5.22 6.78 -8.47
CA ARG A 127 5.02 5.89 -9.61
C ARG A 127 3.90 4.90 -9.29
N VAL A 128 2.87 4.91 -10.10
CA VAL A 128 1.69 4.05 -9.97
C VAL A 128 1.64 3.07 -11.13
N MET A 129 1.27 1.82 -10.81
CA MET A 129 1.12 0.76 -11.80
C MET A 129 -0.25 0.80 -12.48
#